data_393e1bfab088cbb12df93576d3520555
#
_entry.id   393e1bfab088cbb12df93576d3520555
#
_cell.length_a   1.000
_cell.length_b   1.000
_cell.length_c   1.000
_cell.angle_alpha   90.00
_cell.angle_beta   90.00
_cell.angle_gamma   90.00
#
_symmetry.space_group_name_H-M   'P 1'
#
loop_
_entity.id
_entity.type
_entity.pdbx_description
1 polymer ?
#
loop_
_entity_poly.entity_id
_entity_poly.type
_entity_poly.pdbx_seq_one_letter_code
_entity_poly.pdbx_strand_id
1 'polypeptide(L)'
;MPTFNSEEERAAWALAESLSEQARTMMRQAEAALETWKTGKEMNRLRCERKGISASDAEIRWAASANSKNALTDNSFHVGLATMYYGAATASYSRALYLRSRESYR
;
A
#
# COMPACT_ATOMS: atom_id res chain seq x y z
N MET A 1 -4.12 25.04 -13.57
CA MET A 1 -4.45 23.81 -14.34
C MET A 1 -3.38 23.58 -15.38
N PRO A 2 -2.80 22.37 -15.42
CA PRO A 2 -1.87 22.06 -16.50
C PRO A 2 -2.59 22.06 -17.85
N THR A 3 -1.90 22.55 -18.88
CA THR A 3 -2.41 22.54 -20.24
C THR A 3 -1.89 21.31 -20.96
N PHE A 4 -2.78 20.56 -21.59
CA PHE A 4 -2.43 19.34 -22.33
C PHE A 4 -2.42 19.59 -23.83
N ASN A 5 -1.45 19.00 -24.51
CA ASN A 5 -1.28 19.16 -25.95
C ASN A 5 -2.27 18.31 -26.78
N SER A 6 -2.84 17.25 -26.17
CA SER A 6 -3.77 16.36 -26.84
C SER A 6 -4.69 15.66 -25.84
N GLU A 7 -5.78 15.08 -26.36
CA GLU A 7 -6.69 14.27 -25.54
C GLU A 7 -6.00 12.99 -25.04
N GLU A 8 -5.09 12.43 -25.84
CA GLU A 8 -4.32 11.25 -25.42
C GLU A 8 -3.41 11.57 -24.23
N GLU A 9 -2.73 12.72 -24.26
CA GLU A 9 -1.90 13.19 -23.16
C GLU A 9 -2.74 13.40 -21.90
N ARG A 10 -3.88 14.07 -22.06
CA ARG A 10 -4.81 14.30 -20.95
C ARG A 10 -5.27 12.99 -20.33
N ALA A 11 -5.68 12.03 -21.16
CA ALA A 11 -6.14 10.72 -20.69
C ALA A 11 -5.04 9.96 -19.98
N ALA A 12 -3.81 9.98 -20.49
CA ALA A 12 -2.68 9.32 -19.85
C ALA A 12 -2.36 9.95 -18.49
N TRP A 13 -2.44 11.28 -18.40
CA TRP A 13 -2.20 11.99 -17.15
C TRP A 13 -3.29 11.68 -16.12
N ALA A 14 -4.56 11.71 -16.53
CA ALA A 14 -5.70 11.40 -15.65
C ALA A 14 -5.62 9.97 -15.14
N LEU A 15 -5.24 9.02 -16.00
CA LEU A 15 -5.06 7.62 -15.58
C LEU A 15 -3.94 7.50 -14.56
N ALA A 16 -2.82 8.17 -14.77
CA ALA A 16 -1.70 8.17 -13.83
C ALA A 16 -2.11 8.71 -12.46
N GLU A 17 -2.86 9.79 -12.41
CA GLU A 17 -3.36 10.36 -11.16
C GLU A 17 -4.31 9.41 -10.44
N SER A 18 -5.23 8.77 -11.18
CA SER A 18 -6.17 7.79 -10.63
C SER A 18 -5.43 6.58 -10.05
N LEU A 19 -4.46 6.05 -10.77
CA LEU A 19 -3.65 4.92 -10.32
C LEU A 19 -2.81 5.27 -9.09
N SER A 20 -2.26 6.48 -9.04
CA SER A 20 -1.52 6.97 -7.87
C SER A 20 -2.41 7.06 -6.65
N GLU A 21 -3.66 7.51 -6.81
CA GLU A 21 -4.62 7.59 -5.70
C GLU A 21 -4.99 6.19 -5.20
N GLN A 22 -5.18 5.25 -6.10
CA GLN A 22 -5.43 3.86 -5.71
C GLN A 22 -4.25 3.26 -4.97
N ALA A 23 -3.02 3.55 -5.40
CA ALA A 23 -1.82 3.12 -4.71
C ALA A 23 -1.76 3.66 -3.28
N ARG A 24 -2.07 4.95 -3.10
CA ARG A 24 -2.10 5.56 -1.76
C ARG A 24 -3.16 4.91 -0.87
N THR A 25 -4.32 4.59 -1.44
CA THR A 25 -5.39 3.91 -0.70
C THR A 25 -4.93 2.52 -0.24
N MET A 26 -4.25 1.78 -1.11
CA MET A 26 -3.71 0.46 -0.74
C MET A 26 -2.65 0.56 0.35
N MET A 27 -1.79 1.58 0.30
CA MET A 27 -0.79 1.81 1.35
C MET A 27 -1.45 2.14 2.69
N ARG A 28 -2.50 2.96 2.70
CA ARG A 28 -3.25 3.23 3.93
C ARG A 28 -3.84 1.96 4.53
N GLN A 29 -4.37 1.07 3.69
CA GLN A 29 -4.90 -0.21 4.14
C GLN A 29 -3.81 -1.13 4.67
N ALA A 30 -2.64 -1.12 4.03
CA ALA A 30 -1.48 -1.88 4.51
C ALA A 30 -1.03 -1.39 5.88
N GLU A 31 -0.97 -0.08 6.07
CA GLU A 31 -0.61 0.53 7.36
C GLU A 31 -1.63 0.20 8.44
N ALA A 32 -2.93 0.22 8.11
CA ALA A 32 -3.99 -0.15 9.05
C ALA A 32 -3.87 -1.61 9.49
N ALA A 33 -3.53 -2.51 8.58
CA ALA A 33 -3.30 -3.92 8.91
C ALA A 33 -2.10 -4.08 9.84
N LEU A 34 -1.03 -3.32 9.61
CA LEU A 34 0.15 -3.34 10.48
C LEU A 34 -0.17 -2.80 11.87
N GLU A 35 -0.98 -1.75 11.98
CA GLU A 35 -1.44 -1.23 13.27
C GLU A 35 -2.30 -2.25 14.01
N THR A 36 -3.16 -2.98 13.30
CA THR A 36 -3.93 -4.08 13.86
C THR A 36 -3.02 -5.15 14.44
N TRP A 37 -1.95 -5.50 13.72
CA TRP A 37 -0.96 -6.46 14.18
C TRP A 37 -0.26 -5.98 15.46
N LYS A 38 0.18 -4.73 15.48
CA LYS A 38 0.89 -4.13 16.63
C LYS A 38 -0.01 -4.08 17.88
N THR A 39 -1.26 -3.65 17.70
CA THR A 39 -2.25 -3.58 18.77
C THR A 39 -2.54 -4.96 19.33
N GLY A 40 -2.74 -5.94 18.47
CA GLY A 40 -2.98 -7.32 18.87
C GLY A 40 -1.80 -7.91 19.62
N LYS A 41 -0.57 -7.62 19.19
CA LYS A 41 0.65 -8.04 19.85
C LYS A 41 0.71 -7.53 21.30
N GLU A 42 0.43 -6.24 21.49
CA GLU A 42 0.45 -5.61 22.81
C GLU A 42 -0.66 -6.17 23.72
N MET A 43 -1.85 -6.32 23.19
CA MET A 43 -2.96 -6.91 23.96
C MET A 43 -2.66 -8.36 24.36
N ASN A 44 -2.06 -9.12 23.48
CA ASN A 44 -1.63 -10.49 23.77
C ASN A 44 -0.57 -10.50 24.87
N ARG A 45 0.40 -9.60 24.82
CA ARG A 45 1.44 -9.48 25.84
C ARG A 45 0.83 -9.23 27.23
N LEU A 46 -0.10 -8.27 27.31
CA LEU A 46 -0.78 -7.93 28.56
C LEU A 46 -1.59 -9.11 29.11
N ARG A 47 -2.29 -9.82 28.22
CA ARG A 47 -3.08 -11.00 28.62
C ARG A 47 -2.19 -12.11 29.14
N CYS A 48 -1.06 -12.35 28.47
CA CYS A 48 -0.09 -13.36 28.88
C CYS A 48 0.56 -12.99 30.21
N GLU A 49 0.89 -11.72 30.43
CA GLU A 49 1.44 -11.22 31.68
C GLU A 49 0.53 -11.53 32.88
N ARG A 50 -0.78 -11.33 32.72
CA ARG A 50 -1.76 -11.65 33.75
C ARG A 50 -1.79 -13.13 34.10
N LYS A 51 -1.40 -13.99 33.16
CA LYS A 51 -1.36 -15.44 33.36
C LYS A 51 0.02 -15.94 33.79
N GLY A 52 0.97 -15.04 34.04
CA GLY A 52 2.32 -15.41 34.44
C GLY A 52 3.19 -15.93 33.28
N ILE A 53 2.80 -15.67 32.05
CA ILE A 53 3.55 -16.07 30.85
C ILE A 53 4.59 -15.00 30.52
N SER A 54 5.84 -15.42 30.28
CA SER A 54 6.93 -14.48 29.96
C SER A 54 6.70 -13.71 28.69
N ALA A 55 7.35 -12.55 28.56
CA ALA A 55 7.27 -11.74 27.34
C ALA A 55 7.77 -12.51 26.12
N SER A 56 8.84 -13.32 26.25
CA SER A 56 9.35 -14.16 25.16
C SER A 56 8.33 -15.17 24.69
N ASP A 57 7.68 -15.87 25.61
CA ASP A 57 6.64 -16.85 25.27
C ASP A 57 5.42 -16.19 24.68
N ALA A 58 5.06 -14.98 25.16
CA ALA A 58 3.96 -14.21 24.59
C ALA A 58 4.23 -13.86 23.13
N GLU A 59 5.45 -13.44 22.77
CA GLU A 59 5.83 -13.17 21.39
C GLU A 59 5.71 -14.40 20.50
N ILE A 60 6.19 -15.54 20.97
CA ILE A 60 6.08 -16.81 20.24
C ILE A 60 4.61 -17.16 19.98
N ARG A 61 3.78 -17.04 20.99
CA ARG A 61 2.34 -17.32 20.88
C ARG A 61 1.65 -16.36 19.91
N TRP A 62 2.01 -15.08 19.96
CA TRP A 62 1.46 -14.08 19.03
C TRP A 62 1.84 -14.41 17.59
N ALA A 63 3.11 -14.65 17.33
CA ALA A 63 3.61 -14.97 15.99
C ALA A 63 2.93 -16.20 15.41
N ALA A 64 2.60 -17.19 16.23
CA ALA A 64 1.91 -18.41 15.80
C ALA A 64 0.40 -18.24 15.65
N SER A 65 -0.19 -17.15 16.15
CA SER A 65 -1.63 -16.96 16.16
C SER A 65 -2.19 -16.67 14.75
N ALA A 66 -3.44 -17.08 14.52
CA ALA A 66 -4.15 -16.78 13.29
C ALA A 66 -4.29 -15.26 13.09
N ASN A 67 -4.55 -14.51 14.16
CA ASN A 67 -4.71 -13.06 14.09
C ASN A 67 -3.43 -12.37 13.60
N SER A 68 -2.26 -12.79 14.12
CA SER A 68 -0.97 -12.27 13.66
C SER A 68 -0.74 -12.57 12.18
N LYS A 69 -0.93 -13.81 11.79
CA LYS A 69 -0.71 -14.27 10.42
C LYS A 69 -1.64 -13.57 9.44
N ASN A 70 -2.91 -13.42 9.80
CA ASN A 70 -3.90 -12.75 8.96
C ASN A 70 -3.58 -11.27 8.78
N ALA A 71 -3.18 -10.58 9.84
CA ALA A 71 -2.83 -9.16 9.75
C ALA A 71 -1.58 -8.95 8.87
N LEU A 72 -0.56 -9.79 9.01
CA LEU A 72 0.64 -9.70 8.18
C LEU A 72 0.37 -10.06 6.71
N THR A 73 -0.48 -11.06 6.48
CA THR A 73 -0.91 -11.42 5.11
C THR A 73 -1.67 -10.27 4.46
N ASP A 74 -2.58 -9.64 5.21
CA ASP A 74 -3.34 -8.49 4.72
C ASP A 74 -2.44 -7.30 4.41
N ASN A 75 -1.47 -7.02 5.27
CA ASN A 75 -0.46 -5.99 5.04
C ASN A 75 0.31 -6.27 3.74
N SER A 76 0.85 -7.48 3.59
CA SER A 76 1.62 -7.88 2.40
C SER A 76 0.80 -7.79 1.13
N PHE A 77 -0.45 -8.21 1.18
CA PHE A 77 -1.37 -8.16 0.03
C PHE A 77 -1.56 -6.71 -0.43
N HIS A 78 -1.83 -5.79 0.50
CA HIS A 78 -2.06 -4.39 0.15
C HIS A 78 -0.78 -3.67 -0.29
N VAL A 79 0.37 -4.01 0.28
CA VAL A 79 1.67 -3.51 -0.19
C VAL A 79 1.91 -3.96 -1.64
N GLY A 80 1.60 -5.21 -1.95
CA GLY A 80 1.72 -5.75 -3.31
C GLY A 80 0.84 -5.01 -4.30
N LEU A 81 -0.43 -4.76 -3.94
CA LEU A 81 -1.35 -3.98 -4.77
C LEU A 81 -0.86 -2.54 -4.97
N ALA A 82 -0.39 -1.89 -3.90
CA ALA A 82 0.16 -0.53 -3.99
C ALA A 82 1.33 -0.48 -4.97
N THR A 83 2.23 -1.46 -4.90
CA THR A 83 3.38 -1.55 -5.80
C THR A 83 2.93 -1.67 -7.26
N MET A 84 1.92 -2.50 -7.54
CA MET A 84 1.35 -2.64 -8.87
C MET A 84 0.76 -1.33 -9.38
N TYR A 85 -0.03 -0.65 -8.56
CA TYR A 85 -0.65 0.61 -8.94
C TYR A 85 0.39 1.72 -9.17
N TYR A 86 1.42 1.80 -8.34
CA TYR A 86 2.52 2.76 -8.55
C TYR A 86 3.27 2.48 -9.85
N GLY A 87 3.54 1.20 -10.15
CA GLY A 87 4.17 0.82 -11.40
C GLY A 87 3.34 1.23 -12.61
N ALA A 88 2.03 0.97 -12.57
CA ALA A 88 1.12 1.37 -13.63
C ALA A 88 1.01 2.89 -13.74
N ALA A 89 1.00 3.61 -12.63
CA ALA A 89 0.98 5.08 -12.62
C ALA A 89 2.24 5.64 -13.28
N THR A 90 3.41 5.09 -12.94
CA THR A 90 4.69 5.49 -13.52
C THR A 90 4.68 5.29 -15.04
N ALA A 91 4.18 4.15 -15.51
CA ALA A 91 4.06 3.88 -16.94
C ALA A 91 3.16 4.89 -17.63
N SER A 92 2.03 5.25 -17.02
CA SER A 92 1.09 6.21 -17.59
C SER A 92 1.65 7.64 -17.59
N TYR A 93 2.37 8.05 -16.54
CA TYR A 93 3.08 9.33 -16.54
C TYR A 93 4.14 9.39 -17.64
N SER A 94 4.90 8.32 -17.82
CA SER A 94 5.91 8.24 -18.88
C SER A 94 5.27 8.37 -20.25
N ARG A 95 4.11 7.74 -20.45
CA ARG A 95 3.35 7.88 -21.69
C ARG A 95 2.89 9.31 -21.91
N ALA A 96 2.38 9.97 -20.88
CA ALA A 96 1.94 11.37 -20.96
C ALA A 96 3.10 12.29 -21.36
N LEU A 97 4.27 12.09 -20.74
CA LEU A 97 5.47 12.86 -21.06
C LEU A 97 5.95 12.60 -22.49
N TYR A 98 5.89 11.35 -22.94
CA TYR A 98 6.23 10.98 -24.30
C TYR A 98 5.30 11.68 -25.30
N LEU A 99 4.00 11.65 -25.05
CA LEU A 99 3.01 12.28 -25.92
C LEU A 99 3.23 13.80 -25.99
N ARG A 100 3.51 14.43 -24.86
CA ARG A 100 3.83 15.86 -24.81
C ARG A 100 5.09 16.18 -25.62
N SER A 101 6.14 15.40 -25.45
CA SER A 101 7.39 15.55 -26.18
C SER A 101 7.18 15.40 -27.68
N ARG A 102 6.43 14.37 -28.09
CA ARG A 102 6.11 14.13 -29.49
C ARG A 102 5.38 15.32 -30.12
N GLU A 103 4.40 15.89 -29.44
CA GLU A 103 3.64 17.03 -29.92
C GLU A 103 4.51 18.30 -30.04
N SER A 104 5.50 18.45 -29.16
CA SER A 104 6.41 19.60 -29.15
C SER A 104 7.32 19.65 -30.36
N TYR A 105 7.55 18.52 -31.04
CA TYR A 105 8.41 18.42 -32.21
C TYR A 105 7.63 18.49 -33.53
N ARG A 106 6.35 18.73 -33.50
CA ARG A 106 5.53 18.97 -34.68
C ARG A 106 5.38 20.49 -35.03
#